data_441d30fce0d486959a5286e935db6337
#
_entry.id   441d30fce0d486959a5286e935db6337
#
_cell.length_a   1.000
_cell.length_b   1.000
_cell.length_c   1.000
_cell.angle_alpha   90.00
_cell.angle_beta   90.00
_cell.angle_gamma   90.00
#
_symmetry.space_group_name_H-M   'P 1'
#
loop_
_entity.id
_entity.type
_entity.pdbx_description
1 polymer ?
#
loop_
_entity_poly.entity_id
_entity_poly.type
_entity_poly.pdbx_seq_one_letter_code
_entity_poly.pdbx_strand_id
1 'polypeptide(L)'
;MIDEYIDDGWSGTNFERPSFQRMSEDIEAGKINCVVTKDLSRLGRNYIMTGQYTELYFPSHNVRYIAIDDGVDSEKGESEIAPFKNIINEWVARDTSRKVKSAFKTKFAEGAYYGAYAPLGYKKHPDIKGKLLVDEETKWIVEKIFSLAYQGYGSAKITKVLREEKVPTASWLNFTRYGTFAHIFEGKPESKRYEWTIAHVKAILKSEVYIGNSVHNRQSTVSFKSKKKVRKPESEWFRVENTHEPIIDKEVFYRV
;
A
#
# COMPACT_ATOMS: atom_id res chain seq x y z
N MET A 1 24.65 34.29 -24.03
CA MET A 1 24.92 33.62 -22.75
C MET A 1 24.57 34.65 -21.68
N ILE A 2 23.73 34.22 -20.71
CA ILE A 2 23.23 35.17 -19.68
C ILE A 2 24.15 35.12 -18.45
N ASP A 3 24.51 33.94 -18.00
CA ASP A 3 25.40 33.73 -16.85
C ASP A 3 26.11 32.38 -16.94
N GLU A 4 27.12 32.16 -16.11
CA GLU A 4 27.84 30.92 -15.93
C GLU A 4 27.74 30.50 -14.47
N TYR A 5 27.31 29.21 -14.23
CA TYR A 5 27.08 28.65 -12.91
C TYR A 5 28.16 27.61 -12.59
N ILE A 6 29.14 28.03 -11.79
CA ILE A 6 30.32 27.23 -11.48
C ILE A 6 30.29 26.87 -9.99
N ASP A 7 30.43 25.57 -9.68
CA ASP A 7 30.56 25.03 -8.33
C ASP A 7 31.92 24.31 -8.15
N ASP A 8 33.00 25.09 -8.13
CA ASP A 8 34.32 24.52 -7.93
C ASP A 8 34.49 23.86 -6.57
N GLY A 9 35.08 22.64 -6.55
CA GLY A 9 35.30 21.88 -5.35
C GLY A 9 34.10 21.11 -4.80
N TRP A 10 32.94 21.25 -5.41
CA TRP A 10 31.72 20.51 -5.02
C TRP A 10 31.59 19.18 -5.74
N SER A 11 31.04 18.19 -5.03
CA SER A 11 30.74 16.89 -5.61
C SER A 11 29.47 16.96 -6.47
N GLY A 12 29.50 16.44 -7.68
CA GLY A 12 28.30 16.29 -8.53
C GLY A 12 27.29 15.25 -8.04
N THR A 13 27.46 14.68 -6.84
CA THR A 13 26.58 13.66 -6.28
C THR A 13 25.31 14.23 -5.63
N ASN A 14 25.29 15.52 -5.28
CA ASN A 14 24.13 16.23 -4.78
C ASN A 14 23.85 17.49 -5.60
N PHE A 15 22.66 18.04 -5.43
CA PHE A 15 22.18 19.25 -6.11
C PHE A 15 22.04 20.44 -5.16
N GLU A 16 22.50 20.32 -3.92
CA GLU A 16 22.54 21.39 -2.92
C GLU A 16 23.81 22.25 -3.07
N ARG A 17 24.19 22.55 -4.30
CA ARG A 17 25.35 23.34 -4.64
C ARG A 17 24.92 24.81 -4.82
N PRO A 18 25.67 25.79 -4.29
CA PRO A 18 25.26 27.21 -4.31
C PRO A 18 24.94 27.75 -5.70
N SER A 19 25.82 27.48 -6.70
CA SER A 19 25.58 27.98 -8.06
C SER A 19 24.45 27.21 -8.74
N PHE A 20 24.26 25.90 -8.43
CA PHE A 20 23.13 25.14 -8.93
C PHE A 20 21.80 25.65 -8.37
N GLN A 21 21.73 26.01 -7.09
CA GLN A 21 20.54 26.64 -6.49
C GLN A 21 20.23 27.99 -7.11
N ARG A 22 21.24 28.83 -7.28
CA ARG A 22 21.10 30.13 -7.99
C ARG A 22 20.57 29.95 -9.41
N MET A 23 21.06 28.95 -10.16
CA MET A 23 20.55 28.60 -11.48
C MET A 23 19.05 28.19 -11.40
N SER A 24 18.67 27.39 -10.41
CA SER A 24 17.28 27.01 -10.23
C SER A 24 16.37 28.17 -9.91
N GLU A 25 16.80 29.10 -9.05
CA GLU A 25 16.09 30.37 -8.76
C GLU A 25 15.91 31.23 -10.00
N ASP A 26 16.95 31.35 -10.84
CA ASP A 26 16.89 32.11 -12.08
C ASP A 26 16.01 31.43 -13.16
N ILE A 27 15.92 30.11 -13.14
CA ILE A 27 14.96 29.35 -13.96
C ILE A 27 13.52 29.63 -13.49
N GLU A 28 13.26 29.55 -12.19
CA GLU A 28 11.93 29.80 -11.60
C GLU A 28 11.49 31.26 -11.83
N ALA A 29 12.45 32.21 -11.83
CA ALA A 29 12.21 33.58 -12.18
C ALA A 29 12.02 33.83 -13.69
N GLY A 30 12.08 32.78 -14.54
CA GLY A 30 11.93 32.90 -16.00
C GLY A 30 13.06 33.60 -16.73
N LYS A 31 14.24 33.75 -16.10
CA LYS A 31 15.41 34.42 -16.70
C LYS A 31 16.19 33.48 -17.63
N ILE A 32 16.06 32.16 -17.47
CA ILE A 32 16.78 31.13 -18.19
C ILE A 32 15.79 30.29 -18.98
N ASN A 33 16.02 30.17 -20.29
CA ASN A 33 15.27 29.31 -21.18
C ASN A 33 16.11 28.17 -21.79
N CYS A 34 17.41 28.13 -21.50
CA CYS A 34 18.29 27.06 -21.97
C CYS A 34 19.46 26.88 -21.00
N VAL A 35 19.70 25.61 -20.63
CA VAL A 35 20.88 25.20 -19.85
C VAL A 35 21.77 24.35 -20.72
N VAL A 36 23.05 24.69 -20.79
CA VAL A 36 24.07 23.97 -21.57
C VAL A 36 25.15 23.45 -20.65
N THR A 37 25.47 22.18 -20.74
CA THR A 37 26.58 21.56 -20.03
C THR A 37 27.52 20.88 -21.02
N LYS A 38 28.77 20.65 -20.61
CA LYS A 38 29.71 19.87 -21.42
C LYS A 38 29.20 18.44 -21.61
N ASP A 39 28.84 17.78 -20.52
CA ASP A 39 28.29 16.43 -20.46
C ASP A 39 27.26 16.32 -19.32
N LEU A 40 26.49 15.22 -19.27
CA LEU A 40 25.49 14.95 -18.24
C LEU A 40 26.08 14.92 -16.83
N SER A 41 27.34 14.48 -16.69
CA SER A 41 28.00 14.39 -15.37
C SER A 41 28.29 15.78 -14.77
N ARG A 42 28.32 16.81 -15.58
CA ARG A 42 28.46 18.23 -15.13
C ARG A 42 27.17 18.72 -14.50
N LEU A 43 26.04 18.34 -15.04
CA LEU A 43 24.76 18.60 -14.38
C LEU A 43 24.70 17.88 -13.02
N GLY A 44 24.96 16.56 -13.02
CA GLY A 44 25.02 15.77 -11.82
C GLY A 44 25.48 14.33 -12.08
N ARG A 45 26.17 13.73 -11.08
CA ARG A 45 26.59 12.32 -11.11
C ARG A 45 25.51 11.37 -10.56
N ASN A 46 24.47 11.90 -9.97
CA ASN A 46 23.33 11.14 -9.51
C ASN A 46 22.33 11.01 -10.67
N TYR A 47 22.33 9.92 -11.39
CA TYR A 47 21.47 9.67 -12.55
C TYR A 47 19.99 9.90 -12.29
N ILE A 48 19.51 9.64 -11.08
CA ILE A 48 18.10 9.80 -10.72
C ILE A 48 17.74 11.28 -10.65
N MET A 49 18.54 12.05 -9.94
CA MET A 49 18.34 13.50 -9.81
C MET A 49 18.57 14.19 -11.13
N THR A 50 19.61 13.80 -11.89
CA THR A 50 19.85 14.32 -13.23
C THR A 50 18.64 14.07 -14.14
N GLY A 51 18.08 12.86 -14.13
CA GLY A 51 16.89 12.53 -14.90
C GLY A 51 15.66 13.35 -14.45
N GLN A 52 15.48 13.60 -13.15
CA GLN A 52 14.40 14.47 -12.66
C GLN A 52 14.53 15.91 -13.20
N TYR A 53 15.75 16.45 -13.23
CA TYR A 53 15.98 17.79 -13.77
C TYR A 53 15.76 17.83 -15.28
N THR A 54 16.32 16.88 -16.04
CA THR A 54 16.23 16.90 -17.51
C THR A 54 14.86 16.51 -18.06
N GLU A 55 14.10 15.65 -17.33
CA GLU A 55 12.84 15.06 -17.80
C GLU A 55 11.59 15.74 -17.21
N LEU A 56 11.71 16.34 -16.05
CA LEU A 56 10.57 16.97 -15.37
C LEU A 56 10.79 18.45 -15.11
N TYR A 57 11.88 18.80 -14.43
CA TYR A 57 12.07 20.18 -13.96
C TYR A 57 12.28 21.16 -15.12
N PHE A 58 13.26 20.93 -16.00
CA PHE A 58 13.53 21.82 -17.14
C PHE A 58 12.34 21.89 -18.10
N PRO A 59 11.71 20.78 -18.52
CA PRO A 59 10.52 20.86 -19.37
C PRO A 59 9.34 21.58 -18.72
N SER A 60 9.11 21.41 -17.40
CA SER A 60 8.01 22.10 -16.70
C SER A 60 8.20 23.62 -16.64
N HIS A 61 9.43 24.11 -16.75
CA HIS A 61 9.77 25.54 -16.82
C HIS A 61 10.06 26.02 -18.23
N ASN A 62 9.78 25.21 -19.28
CA ASN A 62 10.10 25.52 -20.68
C ASN A 62 11.59 25.82 -20.92
N VAL A 63 12.47 25.10 -20.19
CA VAL A 63 13.92 25.26 -20.32
C VAL A 63 14.46 24.11 -21.18
N ARG A 64 15.14 24.49 -22.30
CA ARG A 64 15.89 23.53 -23.13
C ARG A 64 17.16 23.11 -22.43
N TYR A 65 17.48 21.82 -22.49
CA TYR A 65 18.71 21.28 -21.94
C TYR A 65 19.60 20.68 -23.04
N ILE A 66 20.88 21.02 -23.03
CA ILE A 66 21.87 20.52 -23.99
C ILE A 66 23.10 20.01 -23.23
N ALA A 67 23.50 18.73 -23.48
CA ALA A 67 24.79 18.19 -23.08
C ALA A 67 25.61 17.90 -24.34
N ILE A 68 26.68 18.71 -24.55
CA ILE A 68 27.37 18.75 -25.85
C ILE A 68 28.05 17.44 -26.18
N ASP A 69 28.90 16.92 -25.28
CA ASP A 69 29.69 15.71 -25.50
C ASP A 69 28.84 14.44 -25.55
N ASP A 70 27.67 14.43 -24.88
CA ASP A 70 26.73 13.32 -24.86
C ASP A 70 25.71 13.38 -26.01
N GLY A 71 25.72 14.44 -26.83
CA GLY A 71 24.79 14.61 -27.94
C GLY A 71 23.33 14.81 -27.51
N VAL A 72 23.09 15.16 -26.25
CA VAL A 72 21.74 15.34 -25.69
C VAL A 72 21.24 16.73 -25.99
N ASP A 73 20.00 16.82 -26.51
CA ASP A 73 19.31 18.06 -26.79
C ASP A 73 17.80 17.85 -26.61
N SER A 74 17.21 18.45 -25.58
CA SER A 74 15.81 18.23 -25.24
C SER A 74 14.79 18.66 -26.30
N GLU A 75 15.20 19.49 -27.28
CA GLU A 75 14.33 19.87 -28.41
C GLU A 75 14.41 18.93 -29.60
N LYS A 76 15.45 18.13 -29.74
CA LYS A 76 15.65 17.24 -30.91
C LYS A 76 14.86 15.94 -30.90
N GLY A 77 13.93 15.80 -29.92
CA GLY A 77 12.96 14.68 -29.92
C GLY A 77 13.45 13.39 -29.29
N GLU A 78 12.58 12.39 -29.29
CA GLU A 78 12.70 11.09 -28.60
C GLU A 78 14.07 10.45 -28.76
N SER A 79 14.76 10.40 -27.70
CA SER A 79 16.11 10.36 -27.66
C SER A 79 16.66 9.14 -26.94
N GLU A 80 17.91 9.04 -26.99
CA GLU A 80 18.78 8.12 -26.26
C GLU A 80 18.50 8.09 -24.74
N ILE A 81 17.72 9.07 -24.21
CA ILE A 81 17.33 9.17 -22.78
C ILE A 81 16.14 8.27 -22.41
N ALA A 82 15.30 7.85 -23.36
CA ALA A 82 14.13 7.00 -23.07
C ALA A 82 14.46 5.71 -22.28
N PRO A 83 15.57 4.99 -22.55
CA PRO A 83 16.01 3.85 -21.75
C PRO A 83 16.30 4.21 -20.28
N PHE A 84 16.91 5.38 -20.05
CA PHE A 84 17.23 5.87 -18.70
C PHE A 84 15.98 6.24 -17.93
N LYS A 85 14.98 6.86 -18.58
CA LYS A 85 13.67 7.15 -17.98
C LYS A 85 12.99 5.89 -17.44
N ASN A 86 13.03 4.81 -18.24
CA ASN A 86 12.47 3.54 -17.80
C ASN A 86 13.20 2.95 -16.59
N ILE A 87 14.54 3.05 -16.56
CA ILE A 87 15.36 2.59 -15.43
C ILE A 87 15.06 3.39 -14.17
N ILE A 88 14.97 4.72 -14.29
CA ILE A 88 14.64 5.61 -13.16
C ILE A 88 13.25 5.31 -12.63
N ASN A 89 12.25 5.20 -13.50
CA ASN A 89 10.88 4.89 -13.11
C ASN A 89 10.79 3.53 -12.40
N GLU A 90 11.51 2.52 -12.90
CA GLU A 90 11.58 1.21 -12.26
C GLU A 90 12.25 1.29 -10.88
N TRP A 91 13.33 2.05 -10.76
CA TRP A 91 14.03 2.22 -9.50
C TRP A 91 13.18 2.95 -8.46
N VAL A 92 12.52 4.05 -8.84
CA VAL A 92 11.60 4.79 -7.96
C VAL A 92 10.46 3.89 -7.47
N ALA A 93 9.86 3.11 -8.36
CA ALA A 93 8.81 2.17 -8.01
C ALA A 93 9.32 1.08 -7.04
N ARG A 94 10.52 0.56 -7.25
CA ARG A 94 11.19 -0.43 -6.39
C ARG A 94 11.51 0.16 -5.02
N ASP A 95 12.06 1.38 -4.96
CA ASP A 95 12.41 2.06 -3.71
C ASP A 95 11.16 2.39 -2.90
N THR A 96 10.13 2.94 -3.53
CA THR A 96 8.83 3.19 -2.91
C THR A 96 8.23 1.90 -2.34
N SER A 97 8.25 0.81 -3.12
CA SER A 97 7.79 -0.50 -2.64
C SER A 97 8.55 -0.99 -1.41
N ARG A 98 9.88 -0.80 -1.38
CA ARG A 98 10.74 -1.16 -0.25
C ARG A 98 10.42 -0.34 0.99
N LYS A 99 10.29 0.99 0.85
CA LYS A 99 9.95 1.91 1.94
C LYS A 99 8.57 1.60 2.54
N VAL A 100 7.56 1.37 1.70
CA VAL A 100 6.22 0.99 2.12
C VAL A 100 6.25 -0.35 2.88
N LYS A 101 6.95 -1.36 2.36
CA LYS A 101 7.07 -2.66 3.04
C LYS A 101 7.78 -2.53 4.40
N SER A 102 8.82 -1.69 4.50
CA SER A 102 9.53 -1.43 5.75
C SER A 102 8.61 -0.77 6.78
N ALA A 103 7.87 0.27 6.38
CA ALA A 103 6.90 0.94 7.24
C ALA A 103 5.81 -0.01 7.75
N PHE A 104 5.28 -0.89 6.87
CA PHE A 104 4.32 -1.91 7.29
C PHE A 104 4.93 -2.95 8.23
N LYS A 105 6.21 -3.34 8.03
CA LYS A 105 6.91 -4.27 8.92
C LYS A 105 6.96 -3.76 10.35
N THR A 106 7.31 -2.49 10.56
CA THR A 106 7.30 -1.86 11.89
C THR A 106 5.90 -1.88 12.50
N LYS A 107 4.89 -1.42 11.75
CA LYS A 107 3.50 -1.38 12.22
C LYS A 107 2.92 -2.77 12.54
N PHE A 108 3.29 -3.80 11.78
CA PHE A 108 2.87 -5.16 12.06
C PHE A 108 3.55 -5.74 13.31
N ALA A 109 4.81 -5.38 13.57
CA ALA A 109 5.50 -5.75 14.80
C ALA A 109 4.87 -5.10 16.05
N GLU A 110 4.24 -3.94 15.89
CA GLU A 110 3.45 -3.26 16.93
C GLU A 110 2.03 -3.86 17.09
N GLY A 111 1.65 -4.83 16.28
CA GLY A 111 0.33 -5.45 16.30
C GLY A 111 -0.81 -4.61 15.74
N ALA A 112 -0.49 -3.50 15.09
CA ALA A 112 -1.49 -2.58 14.56
C ALA A 112 -2.28 -3.19 13.37
N TYR A 113 -3.60 -3.01 13.36
CA TYR A 113 -4.48 -3.48 12.30
C TYR A 113 -4.55 -2.49 11.14
N TYR A 114 -4.22 -2.93 9.93
CA TYR A 114 -4.21 -2.11 8.71
C TYR A 114 -5.09 -2.66 7.58
N GLY A 115 -6.04 -3.53 7.87
CA GLY A 115 -7.01 -3.97 6.87
C GLY A 115 -7.88 -2.80 6.38
N ALA A 116 -8.37 -2.86 5.15
CA ALA A 116 -9.28 -1.85 4.60
C ALA A 116 -10.54 -1.71 5.46
N TYR A 117 -11.12 -2.85 5.84
CA TYR A 117 -12.29 -2.94 6.72
C TYR A 117 -11.92 -3.68 7.99
N ALA A 118 -12.61 -3.37 9.10
CA ALA A 118 -12.48 -4.17 10.32
C ALA A 118 -13.02 -5.59 10.08
N PRO A 119 -12.50 -6.61 10.78
CA PRO A 119 -13.08 -7.95 10.78
C PRO A 119 -14.52 -7.90 11.33
N LEU A 120 -15.36 -8.86 10.93
CA LEU A 120 -16.70 -9.01 11.50
C LEU A 120 -16.64 -9.09 13.03
N GLY A 121 -17.54 -8.43 13.73
CA GLY A 121 -17.53 -8.34 15.20
C GLY A 121 -16.62 -7.25 15.75
N TYR A 122 -15.84 -6.57 14.88
CA TYR A 122 -14.99 -5.46 15.27
C TYR A 122 -15.29 -4.19 14.44
N LYS A 123 -14.90 -3.04 14.99
CA LYS A 123 -14.83 -1.74 14.31
C LYS A 123 -13.46 -1.12 14.55
N LYS A 124 -13.03 -0.24 13.64
CA LYS A 124 -11.80 0.53 13.83
C LYS A 124 -12.02 1.60 14.89
N HIS A 125 -11.01 1.81 15.73
CA HIS A 125 -11.03 2.93 16.67
C HIS A 125 -11.09 4.27 15.91
N PRO A 126 -11.97 5.22 16.26
CA PRO A 126 -12.11 6.47 15.53
C PRO A 126 -10.83 7.31 15.55
N ASP A 127 -10.16 7.41 16.72
CA ASP A 127 -9.03 8.31 16.92
C ASP A 127 -7.68 7.60 16.87
N ILE A 128 -7.61 6.31 17.20
CA ILE A 128 -6.36 5.57 17.26
C ILE A 128 -6.22 4.67 16.04
N LYS A 129 -5.39 5.09 15.08
CA LYS A 129 -5.11 4.30 13.88
C LYS A 129 -4.48 2.95 14.22
N GLY A 130 -5.03 1.89 13.62
CA GLY A 130 -4.51 0.54 13.81
C GLY A 130 -5.06 -0.19 15.03
N LYS A 131 -5.96 0.41 15.82
CA LYS A 131 -6.63 -0.24 16.95
C LYS A 131 -8.03 -0.74 16.55
N LEU A 132 -8.39 -1.94 17.00
CA LEU A 132 -9.72 -2.52 16.88
C LEU A 132 -10.48 -2.36 18.19
N LEU A 133 -11.79 -2.13 18.09
CA LEU A 133 -12.76 -2.16 19.18
C LEU A 133 -13.81 -3.23 18.87
N VAL A 134 -14.34 -3.88 19.90
CA VAL A 134 -15.49 -4.79 19.75
C VAL A 134 -16.67 -4.01 19.22
N ASP A 135 -17.36 -4.57 18.25
CA ASP A 135 -18.60 -4.02 17.69
C ASP A 135 -19.80 -4.79 18.25
N GLU A 136 -20.43 -4.22 19.27
CA GLU A 136 -21.55 -4.82 19.99
C GLU A 136 -22.72 -5.21 19.08
N GLU A 137 -22.89 -4.47 17.96
CA GLU A 137 -23.98 -4.75 17.01
C GLU A 137 -23.76 -6.02 16.18
N THR A 138 -22.50 -6.44 15.99
CA THR A 138 -22.17 -7.53 15.06
C THR A 138 -21.37 -8.67 15.69
N LYS A 139 -20.85 -8.51 16.93
CA LYS A 139 -20.07 -9.55 17.61
C LYS A 139 -20.83 -10.88 17.77
N TRP A 140 -22.15 -10.79 18.00
CA TRP A 140 -23.01 -11.95 18.18
C TRP A 140 -22.96 -12.95 17.00
N ILE A 141 -22.68 -12.46 15.80
CA ILE A 141 -22.54 -13.32 14.60
C ILE A 141 -21.31 -14.23 14.75
N VAL A 142 -20.22 -13.65 15.25
CA VAL A 142 -18.96 -14.40 15.50
C VAL A 142 -19.18 -15.39 16.63
N GLU A 143 -19.75 -14.97 17.76
CA GLU A 143 -20.10 -15.80 18.90
C GLU A 143 -20.99 -16.98 18.48
N LYS A 144 -22.00 -16.75 17.65
CA LYS A 144 -22.88 -17.78 17.09
C LYS A 144 -22.11 -18.79 16.25
N ILE A 145 -21.22 -18.34 15.37
CA ILE A 145 -20.41 -19.23 14.53
C ILE A 145 -19.54 -20.16 15.40
N PHE A 146 -18.87 -19.59 16.41
CA PHE A 146 -18.03 -20.37 17.32
C PHE A 146 -18.86 -21.28 18.25
N SER A 147 -20.01 -20.84 18.71
CA SER A 147 -20.93 -21.68 19.50
C SER A 147 -21.42 -22.89 18.71
N LEU A 148 -21.82 -22.71 17.45
CA LEU A 148 -22.23 -23.83 16.58
C LEU A 148 -21.06 -24.79 16.30
N ALA A 149 -19.86 -24.25 16.08
CA ALA A 149 -18.66 -25.08 15.88
C ALA A 149 -18.32 -25.87 17.16
N TYR A 150 -18.40 -25.25 18.32
CA TYR A 150 -18.18 -25.88 19.62
C TYR A 150 -19.18 -27.04 19.90
N GLN A 151 -20.40 -26.91 19.38
CA GLN A 151 -21.44 -27.99 19.41
C GLN A 151 -21.15 -29.09 18.39
N GLY A 152 -20.03 -29.05 17.65
CA GLY A 152 -19.64 -30.05 16.66
C GLY A 152 -20.23 -29.87 15.26
N TYR A 153 -20.79 -28.70 14.95
CA TYR A 153 -21.30 -28.45 13.60
C TYR A 153 -20.13 -28.16 12.64
N GLY A 154 -20.03 -28.91 11.56
CA GLY A 154 -19.07 -28.62 10.50
C GLY A 154 -19.40 -27.34 9.75
N SER A 155 -18.40 -26.73 9.13
CA SER A 155 -18.53 -25.44 8.44
C SER A 155 -19.67 -25.39 7.39
N ALA A 156 -19.98 -26.52 6.74
CA ALA A 156 -21.10 -26.60 5.78
C ALA A 156 -22.46 -26.45 6.49
N LYS A 157 -22.65 -27.13 7.63
CA LYS A 157 -23.89 -27.07 8.42
C LYS A 157 -24.06 -25.67 9.02
N ILE A 158 -22.98 -25.07 9.55
CA ILE A 158 -22.99 -23.69 10.04
C ILE A 158 -23.42 -22.72 8.93
N THR A 159 -22.84 -22.86 7.73
CA THR A 159 -23.22 -22.04 6.58
C THR A 159 -24.71 -22.14 6.26
N LYS A 160 -25.29 -23.35 6.32
CA LYS A 160 -26.72 -23.59 6.09
C LYS A 160 -27.58 -22.87 7.14
N VAL A 161 -27.25 -23.03 8.43
CA VAL A 161 -27.95 -22.37 9.55
C VAL A 161 -27.93 -20.85 9.38
N LEU A 162 -26.78 -20.25 9.08
CA LEU A 162 -26.67 -18.80 8.90
C LEU A 162 -27.52 -18.27 7.75
N ARG A 163 -27.67 -19.05 6.66
CA ARG A 163 -28.55 -18.69 5.53
C ARG A 163 -30.03 -18.81 5.89
N GLU A 164 -30.42 -19.91 6.54
CA GLU A 164 -31.81 -20.15 6.95
C GLU A 164 -32.31 -19.11 7.95
N GLU A 165 -31.46 -18.71 8.88
CA GLU A 165 -31.78 -17.67 9.86
C GLU A 165 -31.59 -16.23 9.32
N LYS A 166 -31.24 -16.08 8.03
CA LYS A 166 -31.01 -14.78 7.40
C LYS A 166 -30.00 -13.89 8.16
N VAL A 167 -28.91 -14.50 8.62
CA VAL A 167 -27.82 -13.76 9.28
C VAL A 167 -27.08 -12.93 8.23
N PRO A 168 -26.89 -11.60 8.43
CA PRO A 168 -26.24 -10.76 7.43
C PRO A 168 -24.75 -11.08 7.30
N THR A 169 -24.24 -11.04 6.06
CA THR A 169 -22.81 -11.24 5.78
C THR A 169 -22.00 -9.99 6.12
N ALA A 170 -20.70 -10.16 6.40
CA ALA A 170 -19.78 -9.05 6.61
C ALA A 170 -19.76 -8.05 5.45
N SER A 171 -19.86 -8.54 4.20
CA SER A 171 -19.92 -7.67 3.01
C SER A 171 -21.19 -6.83 2.98
N TRP A 172 -22.34 -7.39 3.36
CA TRP A 172 -23.59 -6.63 3.47
C TRP A 172 -23.51 -5.55 4.56
N LEU A 173 -22.98 -5.88 5.73
CA LEU A 173 -22.79 -4.92 6.81
C LEU A 173 -21.84 -3.77 6.41
N ASN A 174 -20.78 -4.07 5.66
CA ASN A 174 -19.90 -3.04 5.13
C ASN A 174 -20.58 -2.19 4.05
N PHE A 175 -21.44 -2.80 3.22
CA PHE A 175 -22.23 -2.05 2.23
C PHE A 175 -23.18 -1.06 2.91
N THR A 176 -23.92 -1.50 3.91
CA THR A 176 -24.89 -0.64 4.63
C THR A 176 -24.23 0.49 5.41
N ARG A 177 -23.03 0.25 5.97
CA ARG A 177 -22.31 1.24 6.78
C ARG A 177 -21.48 2.22 5.98
N TYR A 178 -20.87 1.75 4.89
CA TYR A 178 -19.84 2.50 4.16
C TYR A 178 -20.09 2.64 2.66
N GLY A 179 -21.20 2.12 2.13
CA GLY A 179 -21.49 2.10 0.69
C GLY A 179 -20.55 1.22 -0.15
N THR A 180 -19.72 0.39 0.50
CA THR A 180 -18.74 -0.45 -0.19
C THR A 180 -19.39 -1.74 -0.69
N PHE A 181 -18.80 -2.39 -1.72
CA PHE A 181 -19.38 -3.59 -2.35
C PHE A 181 -20.73 -3.36 -3.06
N ALA A 182 -21.05 -2.13 -3.46
CA ALA A 182 -22.28 -1.76 -4.18
C ALA A 182 -22.56 -2.71 -5.36
N HIS A 183 -21.55 -3.05 -6.16
CA HIS A 183 -21.63 -3.98 -7.30
C HIS A 183 -22.13 -5.39 -6.94
N ILE A 184 -22.06 -5.79 -5.65
CA ILE A 184 -22.54 -7.10 -5.18
C ILE A 184 -24.03 -7.03 -4.82
N PHE A 185 -24.52 -5.87 -4.36
CA PHE A 185 -25.82 -5.74 -3.70
C PHE A 185 -26.82 -4.87 -4.46
N GLU A 186 -26.36 -3.81 -5.15
CA GLU A 186 -27.24 -2.93 -5.92
C GLU A 186 -27.94 -3.68 -7.06
N GLY A 187 -29.27 -3.57 -7.09
CA GLY A 187 -30.10 -4.26 -8.11
C GLY A 187 -30.09 -5.80 -8.00
N LYS A 188 -29.61 -6.37 -6.90
CA LYS A 188 -29.58 -7.82 -6.68
C LYS A 188 -30.66 -8.28 -5.70
N PRO A 189 -31.09 -9.56 -5.80
CA PRO A 189 -32.07 -10.13 -4.89
C PRO A 189 -31.66 -10.01 -3.43
N GLU A 190 -32.62 -9.86 -2.53
CA GLU A 190 -32.37 -9.75 -1.08
C GLU A 190 -31.58 -10.91 -0.51
N SER A 191 -31.72 -12.11 -1.06
CA SER A 191 -30.98 -13.30 -0.65
C SER A 191 -29.48 -13.12 -0.65
N LYS A 192 -28.92 -12.21 -1.48
CA LYS A 192 -27.49 -11.89 -1.50
C LYS A 192 -26.96 -11.35 -0.17
N ARG A 193 -27.80 -10.73 0.65
CA ARG A 193 -27.45 -10.22 1.97
C ARG A 193 -26.99 -11.33 2.93
N TYR A 194 -27.52 -12.53 2.73
CA TYR A 194 -27.36 -13.69 3.61
C TYR A 194 -26.59 -14.84 2.93
N GLU A 195 -25.88 -14.55 1.84
CA GLU A 195 -25.18 -15.54 1.02
C GLU A 195 -23.84 -15.96 1.64
N TRP A 196 -23.90 -16.58 2.80
CA TRP A 196 -22.74 -17.16 3.44
C TRP A 196 -22.13 -18.28 2.60
N THR A 197 -20.82 -18.42 2.63
CA THR A 197 -20.08 -19.52 2.00
C THR A 197 -19.29 -20.30 3.05
N ILE A 198 -18.99 -21.57 2.75
CA ILE A 198 -18.13 -22.40 3.60
C ILE A 198 -16.77 -21.72 3.83
N ALA A 199 -16.27 -21.00 2.81
CA ALA A 199 -15.01 -20.27 2.91
C ALA A 199 -15.08 -19.10 3.92
N HIS A 200 -16.21 -18.39 4.00
CA HIS A 200 -16.41 -17.34 5.00
C HIS A 200 -16.36 -17.90 6.42
N VAL A 201 -17.09 -18.99 6.69
CA VAL A 201 -17.11 -19.65 8.01
C VAL A 201 -15.72 -20.16 8.37
N LYS A 202 -15.04 -20.88 7.45
CA LYS A 202 -13.67 -21.35 7.69
C LYS A 202 -12.67 -20.24 7.96
N ALA A 203 -12.81 -19.09 7.26
CA ALA A 203 -11.93 -17.95 7.48
C ALA A 203 -12.12 -17.35 8.87
N ILE A 204 -13.36 -17.27 9.37
CA ILE A 204 -13.68 -16.79 10.71
C ILE A 204 -13.11 -17.76 11.75
N LEU A 205 -13.42 -19.04 11.68
CA LEU A 205 -12.97 -20.05 12.66
C LEU A 205 -11.43 -20.18 12.76
N LYS A 206 -10.68 -19.82 11.69
CA LYS A 206 -9.20 -19.86 11.67
C LYS A 206 -8.53 -18.53 11.99
N SER A 207 -9.29 -17.50 12.27
CA SER A 207 -8.72 -16.15 12.44
C SER A 207 -8.45 -15.86 13.90
N GLU A 208 -7.16 -15.77 14.24
CA GLU A 208 -6.70 -15.44 15.59
C GLU A 208 -7.10 -14.02 16.05
N VAL A 209 -7.65 -13.19 15.16
CA VAL A 209 -8.16 -11.87 15.53
C VAL A 209 -9.27 -11.98 16.58
N TYR A 210 -10.04 -13.06 16.58
CA TYR A 210 -11.14 -13.27 17.53
C TYR A 210 -10.69 -13.61 18.95
N ILE A 211 -9.42 -13.99 19.12
CA ILE A 211 -8.77 -14.18 20.43
C ILE A 211 -7.83 -13.03 20.80
N GLY A 212 -7.98 -11.88 20.14
CA GLY A 212 -7.21 -10.68 20.45
C GLY A 212 -5.82 -10.59 19.80
N ASN A 213 -5.47 -11.50 18.89
CA ASN A 213 -4.16 -11.53 18.24
C ASN A 213 -4.18 -10.85 16.87
N SER A 214 -3.14 -10.10 16.56
CA SER A 214 -2.87 -9.59 15.19
C SER A 214 -1.88 -10.49 14.47
N VAL A 215 -2.26 -11.01 13.28
CA VAL A 215 -1.39 -11.87 12.46
C VAL A 215 -1.26 -11.30 11.06
N HIS A 216 -0.06 -10.87 10.72
CA HIS A 216 0.26 -10.19 9.47
C HIS A 216 1.32 -10.93 8.65
N ASN A 217 1.62 -10.45 7.43
CA ASN A 217 2.63 -10.97 6.54
C ASN A 217 2.40 -12.43 6.07
N ARG A 218 1.14 -12.90 6.06
CA ARG A 218 0.77 -14.27 5.63
C ARG A 218 1.04 -14.50 4.14
N GLN A 219 1.10 -13.44 3.36
CA GLN A 219 1.34 -13.49 1.91
C GLN A 219 2.10 -12.25 1.42
N SER A 220 2.81 -12.39 0.31
CA SER A 220 3.45 -11.29 -0.39
C SER A 220 3.23 -11.41 -1.89
N THR A 221 3.45 -10.31 -2.62
CA THR A 221 3.57 -10.39 -4.08
C THR A 221 4.96 -10.88 -4.47
N VAL A 222 5.06 -11.64 -5.57
CA VAL A 222 6.35 -12.14 -6.10
C VAL A 222 7.33 -10.98 -6.36
N SER A 223 6.83 -9.88 -6.90
CA SER A 223 7.61 -8.67 -7.15
C SER A 223 6.70 -7.44 -7.12
N PHE A 224 7.27 -6.25 -7.16
CA PHE A 224 6.48 -5.01 -7.27
C PHE A 224 5.77 -4.88 -8.64
N LYS A 225 6.24 -5.61 -9.66
CA LYS A 225 5.62 -5.68 -11.00
C LYS A 225 4.52 -6.74 -11.12
N SER A 226 4.40 -7.67 -10.16
CA SER A 226 3.50 -8.81 -10.26
C SER A 226 2.38 -8.74 -9.21
N LYS A 227 1.14 -8.94 -9.66
CA LYS A 227 -0.01 -9.10 -8.77
C LYS A 227 -0.13 -10.51 -8.18
N LYS A 228 0.70 -11.47 -8.63
CA LYS A 228 0.69 -12.84 -8.15
C LYS A 228 1.11 -12.90 -6.68
N LYS A 229 0.21 -13.39 -5.83
CA LYS A 229 0.45 -13.55 -4.40
C LYS A 229 1.04 -14.93 -4.12
N VAL A 230 2.00 -14.97 -3.19
CA VAL A 230 2.61 -16.21 -2.68
C VAL A 230 2.39 -16.25 -1.17
N ARG A 231 1.93 -17.40 -0.66
CA ARG A 231 1.77 -17.63 0.77
C ARG A 231 3.15 -17.79 1.39
N LYS A 232 3.36 -17.13 2.51
CA LYS A 232 4.59 -17.23 3.29
C LYS A 232 4.48 -18.33 4.35
N PRO A 233 5.61 -18.96 4.71
CA PRO A 233 5.65 -19.89 5.84
C PRO A 233 5.30 -19.14 7.15
N GLU A 234 4.76 -19.87 8.11
CA GLU A 234 4.32 -19.29 9.40
C GLU A 234 5.46 -18.66 10.20
N SER A 235 6.69 -19.13 10.02
CA SER A 235 7.90 -18.56 10.62
C SER A 235 8.18 -17.11 10.20
N GLU A 236 7.61 -16.67 9.07
CA GLU A 236 7.74 -15.29 8.60
C GLU A 236 6.54 -14.40 8.97
N TRP A 237 5.52 -14.94 9.63
CA TRP A 237 4.37 -14.15 10.03
C TRP A 237 4.70 -13.26 11.22
N PHE A 238 4.14 -12.07 11.25
CA PHE A 238 4.14 -11.22 12.42
C PHE A 238 2.91 -11.57 13.26
N ARG A 239 3.11 -12.27 14.37
CA ARG A 239 2.05 -12.58 15.32
C ARG A 239 2.30 -11.77 16.60
N VAL A 240 1.34 -10.92 16.95
CA VAL A 240 1.38 -10.11 18.18
C VAL A 240 0.11 -10.43 18.96
N GLU A 241 0.28 -10.89 20.18
CA GLU A 241 -0.82 -11.28 21.05
C GLU A 241 -1.41 -10.09 21.81
N ASN A 242 -2.69 -10.20 22.18
CA ASN A 242 -3.40 -9.26 23.04
C ASN A 242 -3.36 -7.80 22.54
N THR A 243 -3.49 -7.60 21.23
CA THR A 243 -3.50 -6.27 20.60
C THR A 243 -4.85 -5.56 20.75
N HIS A 244 -5.91 -6.29 21.00
CA HIS A 244 -7.28 -5.79 21.16
C HIS A 244 -8.11 -6.78 22.00
N GLU A 245 -9.29 -6.35 22.43
CA GLU A 245 -10.20 -7.16 23.22
C GLU A 245 -10.69 -8.38 22.44
N PRO A 246 -10.58 -9.61 22.99
CA PRO A 246 -11.06 -10.81 22.34
C PRO A 246 -12.58 -10.91 22.36
N ILE A 247 -13.20 -11.46 21.31
CA ILE A 247 -14.60 -11.84 21.28
C ILE A 247 -14.80 -13.28 21.76
N ILE A 248 -13.80 -14.13 21.54
CA ILE A 248 -13.84 -15.56 21.80
C ILE A 248 -12.71 -15.94 22.75
N ASP A 249 -13.00 -16.78 23.72
CA ASP A 249 -11.98 -17.33 24.62
C ASP A 249 -10.99 -18.22 23.88
N LYS A 250 -9.71 -18.15 24.25
CA LYS A 250 -8.65 -18.96 23.64
C LYS A 250 -8.95 -20.47 23.69
N GLU A 251 -9.52 -20.97 24.80
CA GLU A 251 -9.88 -22.37 24.94
C GLU A 251 -10.94 -22.81 23.92
N VAL A 252 -11.97 -22.00 23.72
CA VAL A 252 -13.02 -22.25 22.72
C VAL A 252 -12.43 -22.22 21.31
N PHE A 253 -11.58 -21.25 21.02
CA PHE A 253 -10.95 -21.09 19.71
C PHE A 253 -10.10 -22.30 19.31
N TYR A 254 -9.28 -22.83 20.23
CA TYR A 254 -8.39 -23.97 19.91
C TYR A 254 -9.10 -25.33 19.93
N ARG A 255 -10.31 -25.39 20.49
CA ARG A 255 -11.12 -26.62 20.52
C ARG A 255 -11.90 -26.85 19.22
N VAL A 256 -12.25 -25.80 18.49
CA VAL A 256 -13.05 -25.85 17.24
C VAL A 256 -12.18 -25.83 16.00
#